data_42ec0df2aa2546601678f3927d7d1441
#
_entry.id   42ec0df2aa2546601678f3927d7d1441
#
_cell.length_a   1.000
_cell.length_b   1.000
_cell.length_c   1.000
_cell.angle_alpha   90.00
_cell.angle_beta   90.00
_cell.angle_gamma   90.00
#
_symmetry.space_group_name_H-M   'P 1'
#
loop_
_entity.id
_entity.type
_entity.pdbx_description
1 polymer ?
#
loop_
_entity_poly.entity_id
_entity_poly.type
_entity_poly.pdbx_seq_one_letter_code
_entity_poly.pdbx_strand_id
1 'polypeptide(L)'
;MSYDVLKEIYHGNYRVTERTFKRDSEYGRVMDKIVTLSDRLQTGLNDEQKDTLAKLEAAYHDLTDLTALEDFVTGFRLGMRLTLEGVASDDGAFTMISMPPDDGDVL
;
A
#
# COMPACT_ATOMS: atom_id res chain seq x y z
N MET A 1 14.90 12.70 -16.15
CA MET A 1 14.54 11.65 -15.30
C MET A 1 14.77 10.34 -16.00
N SER A 2 15.30 9.58 -15.36
CA SER A 2 15.71 8.37 -15.93
C SER A 2 14.64 7.31 -15.82
N TYR A 3 15.03 6.14 -16.14
CA TYR A 3 14.21 4.98 -16.05
C TYR A 3 14.62 4.13 -14.86
N ASP A 4 14.92 4.76 -13.75
CA ASP A 4 15.43 4.07 -12.57
C ASP A 4 14.45 3.03 -12.04
N VAL A 5 13.19 3.38 -11.96
CA VAL A 5 12.18 2.44 -11.46
C VAL A 5 12.00 1.28 -12.42
N LEU A 6 11.95 1.58 -13.71
CA LEU A 6 11.83 0.52 -14.72
C LEU A 6 13.02 -0.42 -14.68
N LYS A 7 14.20 0.12 -14.51
CA LYS A 7 15.42 -0.66 -14.41
C LYS A 7 15.37 -1.59 -13.19
N GLU A 8 14.93 -1.06 -12.06
CA GLU A 8 14.82 -1.86 -10.85
C GLU A 8 13.78 -2.98 -11.00
N ILE A 9 12.68 -2.69 -11.67
CA ILE A 9 11.67 -3.73 -11.95
C ILE A 9 12.26 -4.79 -12.86
N TYR A 10 12.97 -4.37 -13.90
CA TYR A 10 13.57 -5.32 -14.85
C TYR A 10 14.52 -6.28 -14.13
N HIS A 11 15.30 -5.77 -13.21
CA HIS A 11 16.25 -6.59 -12.47
C HIS A 11 15.64 -7.35 -11.30
N GLY A 12 14.33 -7.20 -11.06
CA GLY A 12 13.67 -7.90 -9.98
C GLY A 12 13.97 -7.34 -8.60
N ASN A 13 14.43 -6.10 -8.53
CA ASN A 13 14.84 -5.49 -7.26
C ASN A 13 13.72 -4.72 -6.58
N TYR A 14 12.61 -4.47 -7.27
CA TYR A 14 11.52 -3.70 -6.71
C TYR A 14 10.38 -4.62 -6.31
N ARG A 15 10.07 -4.64 -5.02
CA ARG A 15 9.02 -5.49 -4.47
C ARG A 15 8.15 -4.67 -3.54
N VAL A 16 6.91 -4.48 -3.93
CA VAL A 16 6.01 -3.61 -3.18
C VAL A 16 5.65 -4.18 -1.80
N THR A 17 5.79 -5.48 -1.62
CA THR A 17 5.46 -6.13 -0.36
C THR A 17 6.64 -6.21 0.60
N GLU A 18 7.85 -5.97 0.14
CA GLU A 18 9.05 -6.04 0.97
C GLU A 18 9.43 -4.65 1.45
N ARG A 19 8.84 -4.26 2.54
CA ARG A 19 9.12 -2.97 3.13
C ARG A 19 9.21 -3.10 4.63
N THR A 20 9.98 -2.20 5.21
CA THR A 20 10.14 -2.14 6.65
C THR A 20 9.56 -0.84 7.16
N PHE A 21 9.41 -0.74 8.46
CA PHE A 21 8.91 0.47 9.08
C PHE A 21 9.83 0.88 10.23
N LYS A 22 9.79 2.16 10.56
CA LYS A 22 10.55 2.66 11.69
C LYS A 22 9.83 2.34 12.98
N ARG A 23 10.58 1.84 13.96
CA ARG A 23 9.97 1.44 15.22
C ARG A 23 9.33 2.59 15.96
N ASP A 24 9.89 3.76 15.85
CA ASP A 24 9.37 4.95 16.53
C ASP A 24 8.33 5.69 15.70
N SER A 25 7.91 5.12 14.58
CA SER A 25 6.85 5.71 13.77
C SER A 25 5.48 5.42 14.40
N GLU A 26 4.48 6.12 13.92
CA GLU A 26 3.11 5.85 14.36
C GLU A 26 2.72 4.40 14.08
N TYR A 27 3.10 3.90 12.91
CA TYR A 27 2.85 2.51 12.57
C TYR A 27 3.51 1.56 13.58
N GLY A 28 4.77 1.80 13.91
CA GLY A 28 5.50 0.99 14.87
C GLY A 28 4.86 1.01 16.26
N ARG A 29 4.38 2.16 16.68
CA ARG A 29 3.72 2.29 17.99
C ARG A 29 2.43 1.50 18.03
N VAL A 30 1.65 1.52 16.95
CA VAL A 30 0.42 0.73 16.89
C VAL A 30 0.74 -0.76 16.88
N MET A 31 1.78 -1.17 16.16
CA MET A 31 2.20 -2.57 16.15
C MET A 31 2.60 -3.04 17.54
N ASP A 32 3.36 -2.23 18.28
CA ASP A 32 3.76 -2.56 19.64
C ASP A 32 2.54 -2.68 20.55
N LYS A 33 1.57 -1.81 20.36
CA LYS A 33 0.34 -1.86 21.13
C LYS A 33 -0.43 -3.15 20.87
N ILE A 34 -0.50 -3.56 19.63
CA ILE A 34 -1.18 -4.81 19.26
C ILE A 34 -0.50 -6.00 19.92
N VAL A 35 0.82 -6.06 19.85
CA VAL A 35 1.56 -7.16 20.47
C VAL A 35 1.34 -7.19 21.98
N THR A 36 1.42 -6.03 22.62
CA THR A 36 1.24 -5.94 24.07
C THR A 36 -0.15 -6.38 24.50
N LEU A 37 -1.18 -5.95 23.78
CA LEU A 37 -2.55 -6.31 24.09
C LEU A 37 -2.80 -7.78 23.83
N SER A 38 -2.26 -8.31 22.77
CA SER A 38 -2.38 -9.73 22.44
C SER A 38 -1.74 -10.59 23.52
N ASP A 39 -0.54 -10.24 23.96
CA ASP A 39 0.15 -10.97 25.00
C ASP A 39 -0.64 -10.95 26.31
N ARG A 40 -1.17 -9.78 26.65
CA ARG A 40 -1.97 -9.64 27.86
C ARG A 40 -3.24 -10.49 27.80
N LEU A 41 -3.90 -10.49 26.68
CA LEU A 41 -5.13 -11.29 26.51
C LEU A 41 -4.84 -12.76 26.64
N GLN A 42 -3.75 -13.24 26.03
CA GLN A 42 -3.43 -14.65 26.02
C GLN A 42 -3.16 -15.21 27.41
N THR A 43 -2.66 -14.40 28.33
CA THR A 43 -2.34 -14.89 29.68
C THR A 43 -3.58 -15.31 30.47
N GLY A 44 -4.75 -14.81 30.08
CA GLY A 44 -5.99 -15.15 30.79
C GLY A 44 -6.85 -16.19 30.10
N LEU A 45 -6.36 -16.79 29.02
CA LEU A 45 -7.14 -17.73 28.23
C LEU A 45 -6.74 -19.17 28.50
N ASN A 46 -7.71 -20.07 28.39
CA ASN A 46 -7.43 -21.49 28.41
C ASN A 46 -6.97 -21.95 27.02
N ASP A 47 -6.64 -23.22 26.87
CA ASP A 47 -6.08 -23.74 25.62
C ASP A 47 -7.05 -23.63 24.47
N GLU A 48 -8.32 -23.91 24.70
CA GLU A 48 -9.34 -23.82 23.65
C GLU A 48 -9.51 -22.38 23.18
N GLN A 49 -9.53 -21.45 24.14
CA GLN A 49 -9.66 -20.03 23.81
C GLN A 49 -8.43 -19.52 23.08
N LYS A 50 -7.24 -19.98 23.46
CA LYS A 50 -6.02 -19.61 22.74
C LYS A 50 -6.05 -20.10 21.32
N ASP A 51 -6.56 -21.30 21.08
CA ASP A 51 -6.69 -21.84 19.74
C ASP A 51 -7.64 -21.01 18.90
N THR A 52 -8.77 -20.63 19.47
CA THR A 52 -9.75 -19.79 18.80
C THR A 52 -9.16 -18.42 18.48
N LEU A 53 -8.42 -17.84 19.41
CA LEU A 53 -7.76 -16.54 19.18
C LEU A 53 -6.74 -16.65 18.06
N ALA A 54 -5.95 -17.72 18.03
CA ALA A 54 -4.98 -17.92 16.97
C ALA A 54 -5.64 -18.01 15.60
N LYS A 55 -6.78 -18.70 15.53
CA LYS A 55 -7.54 -18.80 14.29
C LYS A 55 -8.11 -17.45 13.87
N LEU A 56 -8.58 -16.68 14.83
CA LEU A 56 -9.09 -15.34 14.56
C LEU A 56 -7.98 -14.43 14.04
N GLU A 57 -6.82 -14.49 14.66
CA GLU A 57 -5.69 -13.68 14.22
C GLU A 57 -5.24 -14.07 12.82
N ALA A 58 -5.21 -15.36 12.52
CA ALA A 58 -4.88 -15.82 11.18
C ALA A 58 -5.88 -15.35 10.14
N ALA A 59 -7.17 -15.37 10.48
CA ALA A 59 -8.21 -14.89 9.57
C ALA A 59 -8.08 -13.39 9.32
N TYR A 60 -7.79 -12.61 10.36
CA TYR A 60 -7.55 -11.19 10.20
C TYR A 60 -6.32 -10.90 9.35
N HIS A 61 -5.29 -11.72 9.51
CA HIS A 61 -4.09 -11.57 8.70
C HIS A 61 -4.41 -11.81 7.22
N ASP A 62 -5.17 -12.85 6.92
CA ASP A 62 -5.60 -13.13 5.56
C ASP A 62 -6.44 -11.98 5.01
N LEU A 63 -7.36 -11.47 5.83
CA LEU A 63 -8.19 -10.34 5.41
C LEU A 63 -7.34 -9.11 5.10
N THR A 64 -6.34 -8.84 5.94
CA THR A 64 -5.45 -7.71 5.74
C THR A 64 -4.67 -7.86 4.43
N ASP A 65 -4.19 -9.06 4.15
CA ASP A 65 -3.46 -9.31 2.91
C ASP A 65 -4.34 -9.10 1.69
N LEU A 66 -5.58 -9.60 1.74
CA LEU A 66 -6.51 -9.43 0.63
C LEU A 66 -6.88 -7.97 0.45
N THR A 67 -7.10 -7.25 1.54
CA THR A 67 -7.42 -5.83 1.47
C THR A 67 -6.24 -5.03 0.90
N ALA A 68 -5.04 -5.36 1.32
CA ALA A 68 -3.85 -4.69 0.80
C ALA A 68 -3.69 -4.88 -0.70
N LEU A 69 -3.96 -6.10 -1.18
CA LEU A 69 -3.91 -6.37 -2.61
C LEU A 69 -4.95 -5.55 -3.37
N GLU A 70 -6.19 -5.55 -2.87
CA GLU A 70 -7.27 -4.79 -3.51
C GLU A 70 -6.98 -3.29 -3.52
N ASP A 71 -6.45 -2.78 -2.42
CA ASP A 71 -6.10 -1.37 -2.32
C ASP A 71 -4.97 -1.00 -3.29
N PHE A 72 -3.99 -1.88 -3.42
CA PHE A 72 -2.90 -1.66 -4.37
C PHE A 72 -3.44 -1.60 -5.79
N VAL A 73 -4.28 -2.57 -6.18
CA VAL A 73 -4.85 -2.62 -7.52
C VAL A 73 -5.70 -1.38 -7.78
N THR A 74 -6.55 -1.02 -6.82
CA THR A 74 -7.41 0.15 -6.95
C THR A 74 -6.60 1.43 -7.10
N GLY A 75 -5.59 1.59 -6.26
CA GLY A 75 -4.74 2.77 -6.32
C GLY A 75 -3.98 2.88 -7.63
N PHE A 76 -3.45 1.76 -8.09
CA PHE A 76 -2.73 1.74 -9.37
C PHE A 76 -3.66 2.13 -10.52
N ARG A 77 -4.85 1.54 -10.57
CA ARG A 77 -5.82 1.83 -11.62
C ARG A 77 -6.27 3.27 -11.59
N LEU A 78 -6.53 3.80 -10.39
CA LEU A 78 -6.93 5.18 -10.25
C LEU A 78 -5.83 6.11 -10.72
N GLY A 79 -4.58 5.83 -10.34
CA GLY A 79 -3.45 6.63 -10.77
C GLY A 79 -3.29 6.63 -12.28
N MET A 80 -3.47 5.47 -12.92
CA MET A 80 -3.42 5.37 -14.37
C MET A 80 -4.51 6.21 -15.03
N ARG A 81 -5.73 6.11 -14.51
CA ARG A 81 -6.86 6.86 -15.07
C ARG A 81 -6.66 8.36 -14.91
N LEU A 82 -6.21 8.79 -13.74
CA LEU A 82 -5.93 10.19 -13.52
C LEU A 82 -4.85 10.71 -14.47
N THR A 83 -3.83 9.91 -14.67
CA THR A 83 -2.76 10.27 -15.60
C THR A 83 -3.27 10.40 -17.01
N LEU A 84 -4.06 9.43 -17.47
CA LEU A 84 -4.60 9.46 -18.81
C LEU A 84 -5.53 10.63 -19.02
N GLU A 85 -6.39 10.93 -18.05
CA GLU A 85 -7.28 12.09 -18.17
C GLU A 85 -6.51 13.39 -18.07
N GLY A 86 -5.45 13.41 -17.29
CA GLY A 86 -4.63 14.60 -17.16
C GLY A 86 -3.88 14.97 -18.42
N VAL A 87 -3.59 13.98 -19.27
CA VAL A 87 -2.91 14.25 -20.54
C VAL A 87 -3.84 14.19 -21.72
N ALA A 88 -5.14 13.96 -21.48
CA ALA A 88 -6.10 13.94 -22.56
C ALA A 88 -6.22 15.33 -23.15
N SER A 89 -6.67 15.39 -24.39
CA SER A 89 -6.82 16.66 -25.02
C SER A 89 -7.86 17.50 -24.30
N ASP A 90 -7.75 18.73 -24.55
CA ASP A 90 -8.44 19.79 -23.90
C ASP A 90 -9.83 19.96 -24.48
N ASP A 91 -10.76 19.17 -24.04
CA ASP A 91 -12.11 19.20 -24.57
C ASP A 91 -13.12 19.79 -23.59
N GLY A 92 -12.65 20.39 -22.53
CA GLY A 92 -13.50 21.03 -21.53
C GLY A 92 -13.53 22.53 -21.70
N ALA A 93 -14.16 23.19 -20.74
CA ALA A 93 -14.27 24.62 -20.73
C ALA A 93 -12.96 25.30 -20.35
N PHE A 94 -12.08 24.61 -19.69
CA PHE A 94 -10.82 25.16 -19.20
C PHE A 94 -9.66 24.39 -19.75
N THR A 95 -8.58 25.11 -20.03
CA THR A 95 -7.37 24.45 -20.47
C THR A 95 -6.64 23.82 -19.29
N MET A 96 -5.78 22.88 -19.58
CA MET A 96 -4.93 22.26 -18.58
C MET A 96 -3.74 23.15 -18.33
N ILE A 97 -3.82 23.89 -17.25
CA ILE A 97 -2.85 24.94 -17.01
C ILE A 97 -1.59 24.43 -16.34
N SER A 98 -1.64 23.27 -15.74
CA SER A 98 -0.49 22.75 -15.03
C SER A 98 0.48 21.98 -15.92
N MET A 99 0.13 21.80 -17.17
CA MET A 99 1.01 21.10 -18.10
C MET A 99 2.02 22.09 -18.66
N PRO A 100 3.30 21.86 -18.51
CA PRO A 100 4.28 22.73 -19.14
C PRO A 100 4.21 22.58 -20.66
N PRO A 101 4.75 23.55 -21.38
CA PRO A 101 4.85 23.40 -22.82
C PRO A 101 5.55 22.10 -23.15
N ASP A 102 5.13 21.51 -24.22
CA ASP A 102 5.70 20.26 -24.64
C ASP A 102 7.14 20.45 -25.05
N ASP A 103 8.02 19.90 -24.27
CA ASP A 103 9.44 19.92 -24.58
C ASP A 103 9.94 18.50 -24.86
N GLY A 104 9.03 17.59 -25.10
CA GLY A 104 9.40 16.24 -25.43
C GLY A 104 9.49 15.32 -24.24
N ASP A 105 9.24 15.81 -23.07
CA ASP A 105 9.37 15.01 -21.85
C ASP A 105 8.04 14.54 -21.31
N VAL A 106 6.97 14.99 -21.87
CA VAL A 106 5.65 14.68 -21.34
C VAL A 106 5.23 13.35 -21.89
N LEU A 107 5.35 12.36 -21.06
CA LEU A 107 4.85 11.01 -21.36
C LEU A 107 5.18 10.54 -22.77
#